data_257c9fac2f59fd8bb3474b2b3bce112b
#
_entry.id   257c9fac2f59fd8bb3474b2b3bce112b
#
_cell.length_a   1.000
_cell.length_b   1.000
_cell.length_c   1.000
_cell.angle_alpha   90.00
_cell.angle_beta   90.00
_cell.angle_gamma   90.00
#
_symmetry.space_group_name_H-M   'P 1'
#
loop_
_entity.id
_entity.type
_entity.pdbx_description
1 polymer ?
#
loop_
_entity_poly.entity_id
_entity_poly.type
_entity_poly.pdbx_seq_one_letter_code
_entity_poly.pdbx_strand_id
1 'polypeptide(L)'
;MKVKTSDLTGSFLDYAVAMCEQSDPAFTDTHTEWHLAVYSTDWAQGGPLIERERICLIDQGGDYWQALFGWTEMFGDTPLVAAMRCYVASKLGDEVNVPEEIR
;
A
#
# COMPACT_ATOMS: atom_id res chain seq x y z
N MET A 1 7.43 10.78 11.91
CA MET A 1 8.60 10.29 11.14
C MET A 1 8.22 10.19 9.67
N LYS A 2 9.04 10.78 8.82
CA LYS A 2 8.81 10.70 7.38
C LYS A 2 9.56 9.51 6.79
N VAL A 3 8.85 8.73 5.98
CA VAL A 3 9.43 7.56 5.31
C VAL A 3 9.13 7.70 3.82
N LYS A 4 10.11 7.37 3.00
CA LYS A 4 9.87 7.33 1.55
C LYS A 4 8.88 6.21 1.25
N THR A 5 7.91 6.51 0.39
CA THR A 5 6.90 5.52 0.02
C THR A 5 7.56 4.25 -0.53
N SER A 6 8.65 4.40 -1.29
CA SER A 6 9.37 3.25 -1.84
C SER A 6 10.05 2.38 -0.76
N ASP A 7 10.19 2.90 0.45
CA ASP A 7 10.80 2.16 1.57
C ASP A 7 9.77 1.62 2.56
N LEU A 8 8.50 1.92 2.37
CA LEU A 8 7.46 1.44 3.27
C LEU A 8 7.34 -0.08 3.21
N THR A 9 7.28 -0.72 4.37
CA THR A 9 7.13 -2.16 4.48
C THR A 9 6.47 -2.50 5.81
N GLY A 10 5.92 -3.71 5.91
CA GLY A 10 5.33 -4.19 7.16
C GLY A 10 4.24 -3.28 7.69
N SER A 11 4.28 -3.03 9.00
CA SER A 11 3.25 -2.23 9.68
C SER A 11 3.18 -0.81 9.18
N PHE A 12 4.31 -0.22 8.78
CA PHE A 12 4.31 1.14 8.24
C PHE A 12 3.53 1.20 6.93
N LEU A 13 3.74 0.23 6.05
CA LEU A 13 3.01 0.17 4.78
C LEU A 13 1.52 -0.08 5.03
N ASP A 14 1.19 -1.00 5.93
CA ASP A 14 -0.20 -1.30 6.26
C ASP A 14 -0.91 -0.09 6.85
N TYR A 15 -0.21 0.66 7.71
CA TYR A 15 -0.75 1.90 8.26
C TYR A 15 -1.04 2.91 7.14
N ALA A 16 -0.10 3.09 6.23
CA ALA A 16 -0.26 4.06 5.14
C ALA A 16 -1.45 3.70 4.24
N VAL A 17 -1.62 2.40 3.93
CA VAL A 17 -2.76 1.95 3.13
C VAL A 17 -4.07 2.21 3.89
N ALA A 18 -4.10 1.91 5.19
CA ALA A 18 -5.29 2.15 6.00
C ALA A 18 -5.66 3.63 6.00
N MET A 19 -4.67 4.52 6.09
CA MET A 19 -4.94 5.96 6.05
C MET A 19 -5.51 6.38 4.70
N CYS A 20 -5.02 5.80 3.60
CA CYS A 20 -5.57 6.06 2.27
C CYS A 20 -7.03 5.62 2.18
N GLU A 21 -7.33 4.44 2.75
CA GLU A 21 -8.70 3.92 2.71
C GLU A 21 -9.66 4.77 3.53
N GLN A 22 -9.22 5.25 4.68
CA GLN A 22 -10.06 6.10 5.53
C GLN A 22 -10.35 7.46 4.90
N SER A 23 -9.50 7.90 3.99
CA SER A 23 -9.68 9.18 3.30
C SER A 23 -10.62 9.07 2.10
N ASP A 24 -10.98 7.85 1.69
CA ASP A 24 -11.85 7.64 0.53
C ASP A 24 -13.30 7.93 0.92
N PRO A 25 -13.99 8.87 0.23
CA PRO A 25 -15.40 9.16 0.54
C PRO A 25 -16.32 7.96 0.38
N ALA A 26 -15.93 6.97 -0.43
CA ALA A 26 -16.72 5.76 -0.62
C ALA A 26 -16.51 4.75 0.50
N PHE A 27 -15.55 4.96 1.37
CA PHE A 27 -15.24 4.07 2.48
C PHE A 27 -16.23 4.32 3.60
N THR A 28 -17.00 3.31 3.96
CA THR A 28 -18.08 3.44 4.92
C THR A 28 -17.80 2.82 6.28
N ASP A 29 -16.69 2.10 6.41
CA ASP A 29 -16.33 1.46 7.68
C ASP A 29 -15.65 2.47 8.58
N THR A 30 -16.37 2.94 9.60
CA THR A 30 -15.85 3.92 10.55
C THR A 30 -15.14 3.27 11.72
N HIS A 31 -15.08 1.95 11.74
CA HIS A 31 -14.50 1.19 12.85
C HIS A 31 -13.22 0.48 12.48
N THR A 32 -12.64 0.80 11.31
CA THR A 32 -11.40 0.16 10.91
C THR A 32 -10.29 0.50 11.89
N GLU A 33 -9.75 -0.52 12.51
CA GLU A 33 -8.61 -0.38 13.40
C GLU A 33 -7.36 -0.70 12.60
N TRP A 34 -6.55 0.32 12.35
CA TRP A 34 -5.40 0.18 11.48
C TRP A 34 -4.44 -0.92 11.93
N HIS A 35 -4.38 -1.20 13.24
CA HIS A 35 -3.46 -2.23 13.74
C HIS A 35 -3.88 -3.64 13.32
N LEU A 36 -5.09 -3.81 12.81
CA LEU A 36 -5.54 -5.08 12.23
C LEU A 36 -5.31 -5.13 10.72
N ALA A 37 -4.80 -4.04 10.14
CA ALA A 37 -4.56 -3.98 8.71
C ALA A 37 -3.31 -4.78 8.35
N VAL A 38 -3.45 -5.68 7.39
CA VAL A 38 -2.35 -6.49 6.88
C VAL A 38 -2.39 -6.51 5.34
N TYR A 39 -2.67 -5.36 4.76
CA TYR A 39 -2.83 -5.22 3.30
C TYR A 39 -1.60 -5.72 2.53
N SER A 40 -0.42 -5.53 3.10
CA SER A 40 0.82 -5.87 2.41
C SER A 40 1.17 -7.36 2.45
N THR A 41 0.47 -8.15 3.27
CA THR A 41 0.77 -9.57 3.42
C THR A 41 -0.45 -10.48 3.27
N ASP A 42 -1.65 -9.93 3.22
CA ASP A 42 -2.88 -10.70 3.13
C ASP A 42 -3.64 -10.35 1.86
N TRP A 43 -3.71 -11.30 0.93
CA TRP A 43 -4.44 -11.10 -0.32
C TRP A 43 -5.93 -10.82 -0.11
N ALA A 44 -6.50 -11.31 0.98
CA ALA A 44 -7.91 -11.03 1.28
C ALA A 44 -8.14 -9.54 1.53
N GLN A 45 -7.13 -8.83 2.04
CA GLN A 45 -7.22 -7.39 2.26
C GLN A 45 -6.66 -6.60 1.07
N GLY A 46 -5.48 -6.96 0.59
CA GLY A 46 -4.81 -6.21 -0.46
C GLY A 46 -5.36 -6.48 -1.86
N GLY A 47 -5.80 -7.71 -2.12
CA GLY A 47 -6.31 -8.08 -3.44
C GLY A 47 -7.45 -7.21 -3.94
N PRO A 48 -8.49 -6.95 -3.11
CA PRO A 48 -9.59 -6.08 -3.53
C PRO A 48 -9.15 -4.67 -3.92
N LEU A 49 -8.09 -4.14 -3.28
CA LEU A 49 -7.57 -2.84 -3.66
C LEU A 49 -6.91 -2.87 -5.03
N ILE A 50 -6.16 -3.94 -5.31
CA ILE A 50 -5.53 -4.11 -6.61
C ILE A 50 -6.59 -4.16 -7.70
N GLU A 51 -7.65 -4.92 -7.47
CA GLU A 51 -8.74 -5.06 -8.43
C GLU A 51 -9.51 -3.74 -8.60
N ARG A 52 -9.86 -3.10 -7.50
CA ARG A 52 -10.63 -1.85 -7.54
C ARG A 52 -9.86 -0.74 -8.26
N GLU A 53 -8.56 -0.61 -7.95
CA GLU A 53 -7.73 0.45 -8.51
C GLU A 53 -7.08 0.04 -9.84
N ARG A 54 -7.25 -1.22 -10.24
CA ARG A 54 -6.70 -1.74 -11.50
C ARG A 54 -5.17 -1.59 -11.56
N ILE A 55 -4.52 -1.95 -10.47
CA ILE A 55 -3.07 -1.87 -10.40
C ILE A 55 -2.47 -3.01 -11.21
N CYS A 56 -1.57 -2.68 -12.13
CA CYS A 56 -0.89 -3.67 -12.95
C CYS A 56 0.31 -4.23 -12.19
N LEU A 57 0.46 -5.56 -12.20
CA LEU A 57 1.57 -6.22 -11.53
C LEU A 57 2.40 -6.96 -12.57
N ILE A 58 3.72 -6.76 -12.51
CA ILE A 58 4.65 -7.37 -13.45
C ILE A 58 5.75 -8.07 -12.68
N ASP A 59 5.94 -9.35 -12.96
CA ASP A 59 7.03 -10.13 -12.37
C ASP A 59 8.35 -9.71 -13.02
N GLN A 60 9.32 -9.33 -12.20
CA GLN A 60 10.61 -8.85 -12.67
C GLN A 60 11.70 -9.92 -12.56
N GLY A 61 11.38 -11.16 -12.88
CA GLY A 61 12.37 -12.23 -12.94
C GLY A 61 12.47 -13.05 -11.68
N GLY A 62 11.50 -12.97 -10.80
CA GLY A 62 11.41 -13.80 -9.60
C GLY A 62 11.94 -13.19 -8.33
N ASP A 63 12.76 -12.12 -8.42
CA ASP A 63 13.36 -11.50 -7.24
C ASP A 63 12.52 -10.36 -6.69
N TYR A 64 11.78 -9.68 -7.56
CA TYR A 64 10.93 -8.56 -7.14
C TYR A 64 9.82 -8.35 -8.15
N TRP A 65 8.87 -7.51 -7.76
CA TRP A 65 7.69 -7.20 -8.55
C TRP A 65 7.58 -5.72 -8.81
N GLN A 66 7.03 -5.37 -9.95
CA GLN A 66 6.75 -3.99 -10.33
C GLN A 66 5.24 -3.78 -10.31
N ALA A 67 4.79 -2.65 -9.77
CA ALA A 67 3.39 -2.25 -9.80
C ALA A 67 3.26 -0.94 -10.54
N LEU A 68 2.24 -0.85 -11.38
CA LEU A 68 1.95 0.35 -12.17
C LEU A 68 0.51 0.79 -11.91
N PHE A 69 0.34 2.08 -11.66
CA PHE A 69 -0.96 2.70 -11.48
C PHE A 69 -0.90 4.06 -12.16
N GLY A 70 -1.46 4.16 -13.36
CA GLY A 70 -1.31 5.37 -14.15
C GLY A 70 0.16 5.67 -14.42
N TRP A 71 0.63 6.81 -13.96
CA TRP A 71 2.04 7.19 -14.11
C TRP A 71 2.89 6.81 -12.91
N THR A 72 2.29 6.19 -11.90
CA THR A 72 2.99 5.79 -10.67
C THR A 72 3.57 4.40 -10.83
N GLU A 73 4.83 4.24 -10.46
CA GLU A 73 5.54 2.98 -10.53
C GLU A 73 6.24 2.72 -9.21
N MET A 74 6.08 1.50 -8.69
CA MET A 74 6.76 1.08 -7.45
C MET A 74 7.19 -0.36 -7.57
N PHE A 75 8.14 -0.75 -6.73
CA PHE A 75 8.69 -2.10 -6.68
C PHE A 75 8.54 -2.67 -5.29
N GLY A 76 8.56 -3.99 -5.19
CA GLY A 76 8.51 -4.67 -3.90
C GLY A 76 8.94 -6.12 -4.04
N ASP A 77 9.30 -6.74 -2.90
CA ASP A 77 9.71 -8.15 -2.86
C ASP A 77 8.57 -9.09 -3.19
N THR A 78 7.33 -8.65 -2.94
CA THR A 78 6.14 -9.41 -3.25
C THR A 78 5.19 -8.56 -4.08
N PRO A 79 4.26 -9.18 -4.83
CA PRO A 79 3.30 -8.39 -5.59
C PRO A 79 2.44 -7.51 -4.70
N LEU A 80 2.07 -7.98 -3.50
CA LEU A 80 1.28 -7.16 -2.58
C LEU A 80 2.05 -5.92 -2.11
N VAL A 81 3.32 -6.08 -1.76
CA VAL A 81 4.13 -4.94 -1.32
C VAL A 81 4.28 -3.92 -2.45
N ALA A 82 4.58 -4.39 -3.66
CA ALA A 82 4.69 -3.50 -4.80
C ALA A 82 3.39 -2.74 -5.05
N ALA A 83 2.26 -3.47 -5.03
CA ALA A 83 0.95 -2.88 -5.28
C ALA A 83 0.57 -1.86 -4.20
N MET A 84 0.80 -2.19 -2.94
CA MET A 84 0.43 -1.31 -1.84
C MET A 84 1.29 -0.04 -1.83
N ARG A 85 2.59 -0.16 -2.11
CA ARG A 85 3.44 1.02 -2.27
C ARG A 85 2.94 1.91 -3.40
N CYS A 86 2.54 1.30 -4.51
CA CYS A 86 2.03 2.04 -5.66
C CYS A 86 0.74 2.78 -5.32
N TYR A 87 -0.17 2.10 -4.62
CA TYR A 87 -1.42 2.68 -4.18
C TYR A 87 -1.17 3.88 -3.26
N VAL A 88 -0.29 3.72 -2.25
CA VAL A 88 0.03 4.80 -1.33
C VAL A 88 0.66 5.97 -2.07
N ALA A 89 1.60 5.71 -2.97
CA ALA A 89 2.26 6.77 -3.72
C ALA A 89 1.26 7.57 -4.56
N SER A 90 0.25 6.89 -5.12
CA SER A 90 -0.76 7.56 -5.93
C SER A 90 -1.65 8.49 -5.10
N LYS A 91 -1.78 8.23 -3.81
CA LYS A 91 -2.64 9.00 -2.92
C LYS A 91 -1.87 10.01 -2.06
N LEU A 92 -0.71 9.62 -1.55
CA LEU A 92 0.04 10.42 -0.58
C LEU A 92 1.37 10.93 -1.12
N GLY A 93 1.80 10.48 -2.29
CA GLY A 93 3.04 10.95 -2.89
C GLY A 93 4.25 10.13 -2.46
N ASP A 94 5.43 10.73 -2.61
CA ASP A 94 6.70 10.04 -2.46
C ASP A 94 7.13 9.83 -1.01
N GLU A 95 6.53 10.56 -0.08
CA GLU A 95 6.85 10.46 1.35
C GLU A 95 5.58 10.40 2.16
N VAL A 96 5.62 9.64 3.25
CA VAL A 96 4.49 9.44 4.15
C VAL A 96 4.93 9.70 5.58
N ASN A 97 4.10 10.41 6.33
CA ASN A 97 4.30 10.58 7.76
C ASN A 97 3.69 9.38 8.48
N VAL A 98 4.52 8.67 9.24
CA VAL A 98 4.06 7.52 10.03
C VAL A 98 4.40 7.74 11.49
N PRO A 99 3.55 7.26 12.43
CA PRO A 99 3.87 7.36 13.85
C PRO A 99 5.10 6.52 14.19
N GLU A 100 5.95 7.06 15.05
CA GLU A 100 7.17 6.36 15.45
C GLU A 100 6.89 5.11 16.30
N GLU A 101 5.76 5.08 16.97
CA GLU A 101 5.38 3.97 17.83
C GLU A 101 4.90 2.74 17.07
N ILE A 102 4.73 2.84 15.76
CA ILE A 102 4.37 1.70 14.93
C ILE A 102 5.61 0.85 14.68
N ARG A 103 5.53 -0.42 15.01
CA ARG A 103 6.65 -1.33 14.81
C ARG A 103 6.15 -2.67 14.33
#